data_9c6b2a4a6345887e7718c2075df438ac
#
_entry.id   9c6b2a4a6345887e7718c2075df438ac
#
_cell.length_a   1.000
_cell.length_b   1.000
_cell.length_c   1.000
_cell.angle_alpha   90.00
_cell.angle_beta   90.00
_cell.angle_gamma   90.00
#
_symmetry.space_group_name_H-M   'P 1'
#
loop_
_entity.id
_entity.type
_entity.pdbx_description
1 polymer ?
#
loop_
_entity_poly.entity_id
_entity_poly.type
_entity_poly.pdbx_seq_one_letter_code
_entity_poly.pdbx_strand_id
1 'polypeptide(L)'
;PRWAHTDDNHAWVEAWVDGKWYFLGACEPEPVLNLGWFNAPASRGMLMHTKVFGRYNGPEEVMYRTPRYTEINVIDNYAPTAKADVTIVDADGKPVADAKVEFKVYNYAEFYTVASKQTDADGKTFLTAGKGDMLVWASKDGKFGYSKLSFGQDNALTVKLDKTAGEAYTLDMDIIPPMEGANMPEVTPEQRAENNRRMALEDSIRNAYVATFMTDESARNFA
;
A
#
# COMPACT_ATOMS: atom_id res chain seq x y z
N PRO A 1 0.19 -2.00 10.49
CA PRO A 1 0.39 -1.75 9.05
C PRO A 1 -0.78 -1.00 8.42
N ARG A 2 -0.54 -0.45 7.26
CA ARG A 2 -1.50 0.34 6.48
C ARG A 2 -1.29 0.05 5.01
N TRP A 3 -2.25 0.43 4.17
CA TRP A 3 -2.14 0.31 2.73
C TRP A 3 -2.36 1.66 2.03
N ALA A 4 -1.81 1.79 0.86
CA ALA A 4 -2.01 2.93 -0.03
C ALA A 4 -2.35 2.42 -1.42
N HIS A 5 -3.56 2.66 -1.86
CA HIS A 5 -4.14 2.15 -3.08
C HIS A 5 -5.15 3.13 -3.67
N THR A 6 -5.87 3.85 -2.80
CA THR A 6 -6.80 4.92 -3.08
C THR A 6 -6.70 5.97 -1.98
N ASP A 7 -7.67 6.85 -1.86
CA ASP A 7 -7.82 7.77 -0.72
C ASP A 7 -8.19 7.03 0.57
N ASP A 8 -8.72 5.83 0.46
CA ASP A 8 -9.09 5.00 1.60
C ASP A 8 -7.88 4.58 2.41
N ASN A 9 -8.13 4.29 3.67
CA ASN A 9 -7.15 3.94 4.64
C ASN A 9 -7.67 2.81 5.51
N HIS A 10 -6.94 1.70 5.49
CA HIS A 10 -7.23 0.54 6.32
C HIS A 10 -6.06 0.23 7.25
N ALA A 11 -6.34 -0.34 8.42
CA ALA A 11 -5.33 -0.76 9.37
C ALA A 11 -5.72 -2.11 9.98
N TRP A 12 -4.72 -2.93 10.23
CA TRP A 12 -4.88 -4.29 10.77
C TRP A 12 -3.76 -4.62 11.74
N VAL A 13 -3.81 -5.81 12.32
CA VAL A 13 -2.86 -6.28 13.32
C VAL A 13 -1.89 -7.27 12.69
N GLU A 14 -0.63 -7.19 13.09
CA GLU A 14 0.38 -8.22 12.84
C GLU A 14 0.88 -8.80 14.16
N ALA A 15 1.16 -10.10 14.16
CA ALA A 15 1.78 -10.80 15.26
C ALA A 15 3.13 -11.38 14.83
N TRP A 16 4.14 -11.21 15.67
CA TRP A 16 5.44 -11.84 15.50
C TRP A 16 5.43 -13.20 16.18
N VAL A 17 5.57 -14.28 15.42
CA VAL A 17 5.57 -15.65 15.90
C VAL A 17 6.69 -16.42 15.19
N ASP A 18 7.52 -17.11 15.95
CA ASP A 18 8.61 -17.97 15.45
C ASP A 18 9.51 -17.29 14.40
N GLY A 19 9.87 -16.03 14.64
CA GLY A 19 10.79 -15.28 13.79
C GLY A 19 10.16 -14.73 12.50
N LYS A 20 8.83 -14.69 12.40
CA LYS A 20 8.09 -14.20 11.24
C LYS A 20 6.87 -13.37 11.64
N TRP A 21 6.56 -12.35 10.84
CA TRP A 21 5.31 -11.60 10.95
C TRP A 21 4.17 -12.33 10.26
N TYR A 22 3.02 -12.35 10.93
CA TYR A 22 1.75 -12.84 10.40
C TYR A 22 0.71 -11.74 10.56
N PHE A 23 -0.10 -11.51 9.54
CA PHE A 23 -1.21 -10.58 9.67
C PHE A 23 -2.52 -11.31 9.96
N LEU A 24 -3.38 -10.59 10.68
CA LEU A 24 -4.66 -11.06 11.18
C LEU A 24 -5.71 -10.01 10.84
N GLY A 25 -6.81 -10.42 10.24
CA GLY A 25 -7.98 -9.58 10.11
C GLY A 25 -8.68 -9.46 11.46
N ALA A 26 -8.56 -8.31 12.13
CA ALA A 26 -9.21 -8.10 13.42
C ALA A 26 -10.72 -7.94 13.30
N CYS A 27 -11.20 -7.31 12.22
CA CYS A 27 -12.62 -7.07 11.95
C CYS A 27 -13.19 -8.06 10.93
N GLU A 28 -12.33 -8.68 10.13
CA GLU A 28 -12.66 -9.61 9.05
C GLU A 28 -11.78 -10.84 9.20
N PRO A 29 -12.06 -11.71 10.19
CA PRO A 29 -11.22 -12.86 10.48
C PRO A 29 -11.28 -13.88 9.34
N GLU A 30 -10.12 -14.25 8.84
CA GLU A 30 -9.95 -15.27 7.83
C GLU A 30 -9.61 -16.62 8.46
N PRO A 31 -9.89 -17.74 7.78
CA PRO A 31 -9.67 -19.07 8.34
C PRO A 31 -8.20 -19.44 8.53
N VAL A 32 -7.30 -18.71 7.87
CA VAL A 32 -5.85 -18.90 7.97
C VAL A 32 -5.13 -17.57 8.10
N LEU A 33 -3.94 -17.60 8.70
CA LEU A 33 -3.06 -16.44 8.79
C LEU A 33 -2.57 -16.01 7.39
N ASN A 34 -2.25 -14.74 7.24
CA ASN A 34 -1.77 -14.14 6.00
C ASN A 34 -2.75 -14.23 4.83
N LEU A 35 -4.02 -14.37 5.10
CA LEU A 35 -5.09 -14.27 4.12
C LEU A 35 -5.90 -13.00 4.38
N GLY A 36 -6.20 -12.29 3.33
CA GLY A 36 -7.05 -11.10 3.34
C GLY A 36 -7.40 -10.66 1.93
N TRP A 37 -8.48 -9.94 1.76
CA TRP A 37 -8.93 -9.40 0.48
C TRP A 37 -7.86 -8.53 -0.21
N PHE A 38 -6.95 -7.95 0.55
CA PHE A 38 -5.88 -7.08 0.05
C PHE A 38 -4.66 -7.82 -0.52
N ASN A 39 -4.58 -9.16 -0.45
CA ASN A 39 -3.45 -9.92 -1.03
C ASN A 39 -3.35 -9.69 -2.55
N ALA A 40 -4.48 -9.68 -3.25
CA ALA A 40 -4.48 -9.47 -4.70
C ALA A 40 -4.01 -8.05 -5.08
N PRO A 41 -4.57 -6.95 -4.55
CA PRO A 41 -4.05 -5.61 -4.81
C PRO A 41 -2.61 -5.40 -4.30
N ALA A 42 -2.20 -6.03 -3.20
CA ALA A 42 -0.80 -6.02 -2.76
C ALA A 42 0.15 -6.60 -3.81
N SER A 43 -0.24 -7.70 -4.45
CA SER A 43 0.54 -8.33 -5.51
C SER A 43 0.60 -7.50 -6.81
N ARG A 44 -0.18 -6.45 -6.94
CA ARG A 44 -0.37 -5.65 -8.16
C ARG A 44 -0.11 -4.15 -7.99
N GLY A 45 0.63 -3.76 -6.97
CA GLY A 45 1.07 -2.38 -6.81
C GLY A 45 0.47 -1.60 -5.64
N MET A 46 -0.42 -2.17 -4.82
CA MET A 46 -0.78 -1.56 -3.55
C MET A 46 0.44 -1.52 -2.63
N LEU A 47 0.68 -0.39 -2.01
CA LEU A 47 1.75 -0.25 -1.03
C LEU A 47 1.26 -0.67 0.36
N MET A 48 1.99 -1.57 1.00
CA MET A 48 1.85 -1.90 2.41
C MET A 48 2.96 -1.22 3.19
N HIS A 49 2.60 -0.40 4.16
CA HIS A 49 3.58 0.36 4.95
C HIS A 49 3.19 0.44 6.42
N THR A 50 4.17 0.66 7.28
CA THR A 50 3.93 0.82 8.72
C THR A 50 4.78 1.94 9.32
N LYS A 51 4.30 2.51 10.42
CA LYS A 51 5.02 3.51 11.20
C LYS A 51 5.71 2.84 12.37
N VAL A 52 7.04 2.97 12.43
CA VAL A 52 7.84 2.60 13.59
C VAL A 52 8.15 3.87 14.37
N PHE A 53 7.72 3.95 15.62
CA PHE A 53 7.98 5.10 16.48
C PHE A 53 9.47 5.21 16.81
N GLY A 54 10.01 6.41 16.69
CA GLY A 54 11.43 6.68 16.86
C GLY A 54 12.24 6.48 15.57
N ARG A 55 13.56 6.25 15.76
CA ARG A 55 14.50 6.05 14.65
C ARG A 55 14.60 4.57 14.30
N TYR A 56 14.20 4.25 13.10
CA TYR A 56 14.34 2.91 12.54
C TYR A 56 15.69 2.75 11.82
N ASN A 57 16.38 1.64 12.08
CA ASN A 57 17.67 1.28 11.47
C ASN A 57 17.67 -0.16 10.89
N GLY A 58 16.50 -0.75 10.69
CA GLY A 58 16.36 -2.07 10.07
C GLY A 58 16.56 -2.05 8.54
N PRO A 59 16.46 -3.21 7.89
CA PRO A 59 16.77 -3.39 6.48
C PRO A 59 15.65 -2.93 5.52
N GLU A 60 14.43 -2.70 6.03
CA GLU A 60 13.29 -2.36 5.20
C GLU A 60 13.45 -0.99 4.55
N GLU A 61 12.89 -0.85 3.36
CA GLU A 61 12.90 0.40 2.62
C GLU A 61 12.21 1.52 3.40
N VAL A 62 12.92 2.61 3.66
CA VAL A 62 12.36 3.79 4.30
C VAL A 62 11.59 4.61 3.28
N MET A 63 10.30 4.78 3.53
CA MET A 63 9.43 5.62 2.73
C MET A 63 9.51 7.08 3.17
N TYR A 64 9.52 7.31 4.49
CA TYR A 64 9.46 8.65 5.04
C TYR A 64 9.99 8.68 6.48
N ARG A 65 10.59 9.81 6.88
CA ARG A 65 11.07 10.05 8.25
C ARG A 65 10.54 11.34 8.82
N THR A 66 10.11 11.28 10.07
CA THR A 66 9.83 12.45 10.90
C THR A 66 10.67 12.40 12.17
N PRO A 67 10.69 13.46 12.98
CA PRO A 67 11.29 13.40 14.33
C PRO A 67 10.64 12.36 15.26
N ARG A 68 9.41 11.93 14.98
CA ARG A 68 8.61 11.05 15.85
C ARG A 68 8.57 9.60 15.39
N TYR A 69 8.65 9.36 14.09
CA TYR A 69 8.53 8.00 13.52
C TYR A 69 9.25 7.89 12.18
N THR A 70 9.56 6.68 11.82
CA THR A 70 9.99 6.26 10.48
C THR A 70 8.87 5.44 9.85
N GLU A 71 8.50 5.76 8.62
CA GLU A 71 7.57 4.96 7.83
C GLU A 71 8.38 4.04 6.92
N ILE A 72 8.10 2.75 6.97
CA ILE A 72 8.82 1.71 6.24
C ILE A 72 7.87 0.94 5.33
N ASN A 73 8.39 0.47 4.22
CA ASN A 73 7.69 -0.41 3.29
C ASN A 73 7.75 -1.85 3.81
N VAL A 74 6.60 -2.47 3.98
CA VAL A 74 6.47 -3.85 4.49
C VAL A 74 5.75 -4.76 3.49
N ILE A 75 5.68 -4.35 2.24
CA ILE A 75 4.96 -5.08 1.18
C ILE A 75 5.45 -6.51 1.01
N ASP A 76 6.72 -6.79 1.27
CA ASP A 76 7.32 -8.14 1.18
C ASP A 76 6.65 -9.17 2.11
N ASN A 77 5.99 -8.71 3.19
CA ASN A 77 5.24 -9.59 4.08
C ASN A 77 3.91 -10.05 3.49
N TYR A 78 3.42 -9.39 2.42
CA TYR A 78 2.06 -9.57 1.91
C TYR A 78 2.00 -10.14 0.51
N ALA A 79 3.00 -9.90 -0.32
CA ALA A 79 3.00 -10.32 -1.71
C ALA A 79 4.42 -10.52 -2.25
N PRO A 80 4.57 -11.28 -3.34
CA PRO A 80 5.80 -11.29 -4.12
C PRO A 80 6.04 -9.91 -4.73
N THR A 81 7.23 -9.35 -4.51
CA THR A 81 7.60 -8.00 -4.92
C THR A 81 8.68 -7.98 -5.99
N ALA A 82 8.88 -6.81 -6.56
CA ALA A 82 10.02 -6.46 -7.36
C ALA A 82 10.50 -5.05 -6.98
N LYS A 83 11.80 -4.83 -7.06
CA LYS A 83 12.41 -3.51 -6.93
C LYS A 83 12.65 -2.94 -8.32
N ALA A 84 12.32 -1.66 -8.52
CA ALA A 84 12.66 -0.92 -9.72
C ALA A 84 13.39 0.38 -9.36
N ASP A 85 14.50 0.62 -10.05
CA ASP A 85 15.28 1.84 -9.94
C ASP A 85 14.74 2.89 -10.94
N VAL A 86 14.61 4.13 -10.49
CA VAL A 86 14.10 5.24 -11.31
C VAL A 86 15.14 6.35 -11.38
N THR A 87 15.46 6.77 -12.59
CA THR A 87 16.36 7.88 -12.86
C THR A 87 15.58 9.03 -13.47
N ILE A 88 15.73 10.23 -12.94
CA ILE A 88 15.11 11.44 -13.47
C ILE A 88 16.18 12.28 -14.16
N VAL A 89 15.89 12.67 -15.40
CA VAL A 89 16.76 13.50 -16.21
C VAL A 89 16.03 14.73 -16.73
N ASP A 90 16.75 15.80 -17.02
CA ASP A 90 16.22 16.98 -17.71
C ASP A 90 16.04 16.75 -19.21
N ALA A 91 15.66 17.79 -19.94
CA ALA A 91 15.49 17.74 -21.40
C ALA A 91 16.77 17.38 -22.14
N ASP A 92 17.93 17.67 -21.59
CA ASP A 92 19.24 17.39 -22.17
C ASP A 92 19.82 16.03 -21.75
N GLY A 93 19.10 15.29 -20.90
CA GLY A 93 19.52 13.98 -20.38
C GLY A 93 20.44 14.04 -19.18
N LYS A 94 20.57 15.20 -18.50
CA LYS A 94 21.37 15.34 -17.29
C LYS A 94 20.54 14.90 -16.07
N PRO A 95 21.14 14.20 -15.09
CA PRO A 95 20.47 13.83 -13.85
C PRO A 95 19.91 15.03 -13.10
N VAL A 96 18.71 14.87 -12.54
CA VAL A 96 18.02 15.92 -11.76
C VAL A 96 17.93 15.48 -10.30
N ALA A 97 18.71 16.12 -9.44
CA ALA A 97 18.66 15.92 -7.99
C ALA A 97 17.42 16.58 -7.37
N ASP A 98 16.96 16.04 -6.22
CA ASP A 98 15.81 16.54 -5.46
C ASP A 98 14.53 16.70 -6.30
N ALA A 99 14.36 15.92 -7.37
CA ALA A 99 13.11 15.85 -8.10
C ALA A 99 12.08 15.08 -7.27
N LYS A 100 10.86 15.60 -7.20
CA LYS A 100 9.72 14.87 -6.61
C LYS A 100 9.33 13.75 -7.57
N VAL A 101 9.24 12.53 -7.07
CA VAL A 101 8.83 11.34 -7.82
C VAL A 101 7.63 10.72 -7.13
N GLU A 102 6.50 10.66 -7.83
CA GLU A 102 5.27 10.06 -7.36
C GLU A 102 5.01 8.77 -8.13
N PHE A 103 4.81 7.69 -7.39
CA PHE A 103 4.38 6.41 -7.92
C PHE A 103 2.87 6.31 -7.75
N LYS A 104 2.17 6.12 -8.86
CA LYS A 104 0.70 6.19 -8.89
C LYS A 104 0.12 4.92 -9.48
N VAL A 105 -0.88 4.37 -8.79
CA VAL A 105 -1.73 3.30 -9.34
C VAL A 105 -2.97 3.91 -10.00
N TYR A 106 -3.42 3.30 -11.10
CA TYR A 106 -4.69 3.65 -11.72
C TYR A 106 -5.79 2.75 -11.15
N ASN A 107 -6.75 3.35 -10.47
CA ASN A 107 -7.87 2.62 -9.90
C ASN A 107 -9.11 3.53 -9.86
N TYR A 108 -10.31 2.97 -10.00
CA TYR A 108 -11.57 3.72 -10.02
C TYR A 108 -11.55 4.95 -10.96
N ALA A 109 -10.95 4.78 -12.13
CA ALA A 109 -10.80 5.84 -13.15
C ALA A 109 -9.92 7.05 -12.75
N GLU A 110 -9.10 6.90 -11.70
CA GLU A 110 -8.20 7.94 -11.21
C GLU A 110 -6.78 7.40 -10.94
N PHE A 111 -5.82 8.31 -10.85
CA PHE A 111 -4.45 7.99 -10.43
C PHE A 111 -4.23 8.36 -8.97
N TYR A 112 -4.01 7.36 -8.14
CA TYR A 112 -3.73 7.53 -6.70
C TYR A 112 -2.24 7.42 -6.43
N THR A 113 -1.66 8.41 -5.75
CA THR A 113 -0.25 8.36 -5.34
C THR A 113 -0.10 7.42 -4.16
N VAL A 114 0.57 6.29 -4.38
CA VAL A 114 0.85 5.30 -3.32
C VAL A 114 2.20 5.54 -2.64
N ALA A 115 3.15 6.16 -3.33
CA ALA A 115 4.44 6.52 -2.78
C ALA A 115 4.94 7.84 -3.37
N SER A 116 5.63 8.64 -2.55
CA SER A 116 6.28 9.88 -2.97
C SER A 116 7.70 9.89 -2.43
N LYS A 117 8.66 10.07 -3.31
CA LYS A 117 10.09 10.08 -3.02
C LYS A 117 10.79 11.28 -3.65
N GLN A 118 12.04 11.47 -3.31
CA GLN A 118 12.91 12.43 -3.96
C GLN A 118 14.12 11.72 -4.55
N THR A 119 14.67 12.25 -5.64
CA THR A 119 15.91 11.77 -6.21
C THR A 119 17.10 12.22 -5.40
N ASP A 120 18.13 11.39 -5.39
CA ASP A 120 19.46 11.71 -4.85
C ASP A 120 20.25 12.67 -5.79
N ALA A 121 21.52 12.91 -5.45
CA ALA A 121 22.42 13.77 -6.22
C ALA A 121 22.67 13.28 -7.66
N ASP A 122 22.51 11.98 -7.90
CA ASP A 122 22.66 11.35 -9.21
C ASP A 122 21.31 11.24 -9.97
N GLY A 123 20.28 11.90 -9.48
CA GLY A 123 18.93 11.87 -10.07
C GLY A 123 18.21 10.54 -9.89
N LYS A 124 18.59 9.74 -8.90
CA LYS A 124 18.09 8.37 -8.71
C LYS A 124 17.18 8.24 -7.49
N THR A 125 16.21 7.36 -7.62
CA THR A 125 15.40 6.83 -6.53
C THR A 125 14.95 5.41 -6.86
N PHE A 126 14.22 4.75 -5.97
CA PHE A 126 13.68 3.41 -6.23
C PHE A 126 12.41 3.19 -5.43
N LEU A 127 11.67 2.16 -5.80
CA LEU A 127 10.55 1.63 -5.03
C LEU A 127 10.54 0.11 -5.12
N THR A 128 10.19 -0.55 -4.00
CA THR A 128 9.81 -1.96 -3.97
C THR A 128 8.29 -2.06 -3.89
N ALA A 129 7.67 -2.79 -4.79
CA ALA A 129 6.22 -2.95 -4.85
C ALA A 129 5.82 -4.33 -5.36
N GLY A 130 4.54 -4.68 -5.22
CA GLY A 130 3.95 -5.83 -5.88
C GLY A 130 4.07 -5.72 -7.40
N LYS A 131 4.05 -6.85 -8.09
CA LYS A 131 4.23 -6.94 -9.54
C LYS A 131 2.98 -6.41 -10.26
N GLY A 132 3.01 -5.15 -10.62
CA GLY A 132 1.90 -4.46 -11.28
C GLY A 132 2.36 -3.20 -11.99
N ASP A 133 1.42 -2.52 -12.62
CA ASP A 133 1.69 -1.32 -13.38
C ASP A 133 1.49 -0.08 -12.53
N MET A 134 2.42 0.86 -12.63
CA MET A 134 2.31 2.20 -12.06
C MET A 134 2.65 3.27 -13.08
N LEU A 135 2.03 4.43 -12.92
CA LEU A 135 2.50 5.66 -13.52
C LEU A 135 3.56 6.27 -12.59
N VAL A 136 4.77 6.46 -13.09
CA VAL A 136 5.81 7.26 -12.42
C VAL A 136 5.72 8.68 -12.95
N TRP A 137 5.40 9.62 -12.05
CA TRP A 137 5.32 11.03 -12.33
C TRP A 137 6.44 11.76 -11.61
N ALA A 138 7.25 12.48 -12.35
CA ALA A 138 8.34 13.26 -11.78
C ALA A 138 8.18 14.74 -12.07
N SER A 139 8.59 15.58 -11.11
CA SER A 139 8.54 17.04 -11.28
C SER A 139 9.65 17.75 -10.52
N LYS A 140 10.13 18.87 -11.10
CA LYS A 140 11.11 19.77 -10.51
C LYS A 140 11.02 21.15 -11.18
N ASP A 141 10.98 22.23 -10.40
CA ASP A 141 11.06 23.62 -10.86
C ASP A 141 10.14 23.97 -12.06
N GLY A 142 8.87 23.53 -11.96
CA GLY A 142 7.86 23.76 -13.00
C GLY A 142 7.98 22.89 -14.24
N LYS A 143 8.94 21.97 -14.27
CA LYS A 143 9.05 20.93 -15.29
C LYS A 143 8.51 19.62 -14.75
N PHE A 144 7.97 18.78 -15.64
CA PHE A 144 7.52 17.43 -15.28
C PHE A 144 7.73 16.43 -16.43
N GLY A 145 7.61 15.20 -16.07
CA GLY A 145 7.59 14.07 -17.00
C GLY A 145 6.95 12.86 -16.36
N TYR A 146 6.58 11.89 -17.16
CA TYR A 146 5.94 10.68 -16.69
C TYR A 146 6.24 9.49 -17.61
N SER A 147 6.16 8.29 -17.04
CA SER A 147 6.27 7.05 -17.78
C SER A 147 5.57 5.92 -17.04
N LYS A 148 5.15 4.89 -17.76
CA LYS A 148 4.70 3.63 -17.18
C LYS A 148 5.90 2.84 -16.66
N LEU A 149 5.71 2.20 -15.51
CA LEU A 149 6.63 1.23 -14.92
C LEU A 149 5.85 -0.04 -14.61
N SER A 150 6.30 -1.17 -15.16
CA SER A 150 5.70 -2.48 -14.91
C SER A 150 6.60 -3.26 -13.97
N PHE A 151 6.30 -3.24 -12.66
CA PHE A 151 7.07 -3.95 -11.64
C PHE A 151 7.15 -5.46 -11.93
N GLY A 152 8.35 -6.00 -11.89
CA GLY A 152 8.64 -7.41 -12.18
C GLY A 152 8.91 -7.71 -13.67
N GLN A 153 8.64 -6.74 -14.56
CA GLN A 153 9.08 -6.74 -15.96
C GLN A 153 10.21 -5.74 -16.15
N ASP A 154 10.03 -4.53 -15.62
CA ASP A 154 11.02 -3.47 -15.67
C ASP A 154 11.80 -3.40 -14.35
N ASN A 155 13.13 -3.44 -14.44
CA ASN A 155 14.02 -3.28 -13.29
C ASN A 155 14.55 -1.85 -13.15
N ALA A 156 14.44 -1.05 -14.20
CA ALA A 156 14.88 0.34 -14.25
C ALA A 156 14.02 1.15 -15.21
N LEU A 157 13.81 2.43 -14.87
CA LEU A 157 13.08 3.39 -15.67
C LEU A 157 13.83 4.72 -15.69
N THR A 158 13.84 5.39 -16.85
CA THR A 158 14.27 6.79 -16.95
C THR A 158 13.08 7.65 -17.30
N VAL A 159 12.82 8.69 -16.51
CA VAL A 159 11.79 9.69 -16.76
C VAL A 159 12.45 11.03 -17.09
N LYS A 160 12.04 11.61 -18.22
CA LYS A 160 12.56 12.87 -18.71
C LYS A 160 11.62 14.03 -18.36
N LEU A 161 12.14 15.09 -17.74
CA LEU A 161 11.40 16.30 -17.43
C LEU A 161 11.38 17.22 -18.67
N ASP A 162 10.58 16.89 -19.67
CA ASP A 162 10.49 17.58 -20.95
C ASP A 162 9.22 18.38 -21.15
N LYS A 163 8.30 18.35 -20.17
CA LYS A 163 7.02 19.07 -20.19
C LYS A 163 7.01 20.22 -19.21
N THR A 164 6.21 21.24 -19.48
CA THR A 164 6.05 22.40 -18.61
C THR A 164 4.72 22.33 -17.87
N ALA A 165 4.73 22.61 -16.57
CA ALA A 165 3.52 22.62 -15.75
C ALA A 165 2.49 23.64 -16.29
N GLY A 166 1.23 23.25 -16.31
CA GLY A 166 0.12 24.05 -16.86
C GLY A 166 -0.16 23.84 -18.36
N GLU A 167 0.71 23.12 -19.09
CA GLU A 167 0.41 22.72 -20.46
C GLU A 167 -0.55 21.52 -20.45
N ALA A 168 -1.47 21.48 -21.41
CA ALA A 168 -2.35 20.34 -21.62
C ALA A 168 -1.52 19.18 -22.21
N TYR A 169 -1.78 17.98 -21.71
CA TYR A 169 -1.14 16.74 -22.20
C TYR A 169 -2.15 15.60 -22.21
N THR A 170 -1.86 14.60 -23.02
CA THR A 170 -2.66 13.37 -23.06
C THR A 170 -1.81 12.20 -22.57
N LEU A 171 -2.37 11.41 -21.67
CA LEU A 171 -1.83 10.12 -21.28
C LEU A 171 -2.45 9.04 -22.19
N ASP A 172 -1.61 8.39 -22.97
CA ASP A 172 -1.97 7.19 -23.73
C ASP A 172 -1.11 6.05 -23.19
N MET A 173 -1.66 5.31 -22.23
CA MET A 173 -0.96 4.25 -21.53
C MET A 173 -1.87 3.04 -21.36
N ASP A 174 -1.35 1.88 -21.71
CA ASP A 174 -1.94 0.60 -21.33
C ASP A 174 -1.48 0.23 -19.91
N ILE A 175 -2.29 0.56 -18.91
CA ILE A 175 -2.04 0.29 -17.49
C ILE A 175 -3.08 -0.70 -16.98
N ILE A 176 -2.60 -1.80 -16.40
CA ILE A 176 -3.44 -2.78 -15.74
C ILE A 176 -3.70 -2.32 -14.29
N PRO A 177 -4.97 -2.04 -13.92
CA PRO A 177 -5.29 -1.61 -12.56
C PRO A 177 -5.13 -2.75 -11.55
N PRO A 178 -4.77 -2.44 -10.30
CA PRO A 178 -4.77 -3.42 -9.21
C PRO A 178 -6.21 -3.69 -8.75
N MET A 179 -6.86 -4.70 -9.31
CA MET A 179 -8.24 -5.03 -8.97
C MET A 179 -8.35 -5.64 -7.58
N GLU A 180 -9.14 -5.02 -6.71
CA GLU A 180 -9.50 -5.57 -5.42
C GLU A 180 -10.28 -6.89 -5.58
N GLY A 181 -10.06 -7.82 -4.65
CA GLY A 181 -10.75 -9.11 -4.65
C GLY A 181 -10.41 -10.05 -5.81
N ALA A 182 -9.70 -9.61 -6.83
CA ALA A 182 -9.24 -10.48 -7.89
C ALA A 182 -8.26 -11.52 -7.32
N ASN A 183 -8.52 -12.80 -7.55
CA ASN A 183 -7.78 -13.95 -7.03
C ASN A 183 -7.96 -14.23 -5.51
N MET A 184 -8.97 -13.68 -4.86
CA MET A 184 -9.41 -14.24 -3.59
C MET A 184 -9.94 -15.65 -3.84
N PRO A 185 -9.54 -16.65 -3.02
CA PRO A 185 -10.13 -17.97 -3.14
C PRO A 185 -11.65 -17.88 -2.97
N GLU A 186 -12.39 -18.56 -3.83
CA GLU A 186 -13.84 -18.67 -3.65
C GLU A 186 -14.13 -19.33 -2.32
N VAL A 187 -14.89 -18.66 -1.48
CA VAL A 187 -15.37 -19.23 -0.21
C VAL A 187 -16.44 -20.25 -0.54
N THR A 188 -16.17 -21.53 -0.22
CA THR A 188 -17.14 -22.60 -0.47
C THR A 188 -18.44 -22.38 0.35
N PRO A 189 -19.57 -22.95 -0.07
CA PRO A 189 -20.80 -22.85 0.70
C PRO A 189 -20.64 -23.34 2.16
N GLU A 190 -19.82 -24.36 2.38
CA GLU A 190 -19.51 -24.93 3.70
C GLU A 190 -18.71 -23.94 4.55
N GLN A 191 -17.67 -23.33 3.98
CA GLN A 191 -16.87 -22.29 4.64
C GLN A 191 -17.73 -21.08 4.97
N ARG A 192 -18.61 -20.68 4.07
CA ARG A 192 -19.55 -19.57 4.31
C ARG A 192 -20.51 -19.90 5.44
N ALA A 193 -21.06 -21.11 5.47
CA ALA A 193 -21.95 -21.57 6.54
C ALA A 193 -21.23 -21.62 7.90
N GLU A 194 -19.97 -22.04 7.91
CA GLU A 194 -19.14 -22.08 9.13
C GLU A 194 -18.79 -20.67 9.61
N ASN A 195 -18.41 -19.76 8.72
CA ASN A 195 -18.16 -18.37 9.06
C ASN A 195 -19.42 -17.70 9.63
N ASN A 196 -20.60 -17.94 9.03
CA ASN A 196 -21.87 -17.41 9.54
C ASN A 196 -22.20 -17.96 10.93
N ARG A 197 -21.95 -19.25 11.17
CA ARG A 197 -22.15 -19.83 12.53
C ARG A 197 -21.22 -19.21 13.55
N ARG A 198 -19.95 -19.02 13.19
CA ARG A 198 -18.96 -18.38 14.07
C ARG A 198 -19.36 -16.94 14.39
N MET A 199 -19.72 -16.16 13.37
CA MET A 199 -20.18 -14.77 13.56
C MET A 199 -21.43 -14.70 14.46
N ALA A 200 -22.41 -15.59 14.25
CA ALA A 200 -23.60 -15.65 15.10
C ALA A 200 -23.26 -16.01 16.56
N LEU A 201 -22.28 -16.90 16.79
CA LEU A 201 -21.80 -17.22 18.13
C LEU A 201 -21.09 -16.03 18.77
N GLU A 202 -20.21 -15.36 18.03
CA GLU A 202 -19.51 -14.15 18.50
C GLU A 202 -20.50 -13.03 18.86
N ASP A 203 -21.51 -12.81 18.02
CA ASP A 203 -22.58 -11.85 18.30
C ASP A 203 -23.40 -12.24 19.54
N SER A 204 -23.69 -13.53 19.72
CA SER A 204 -24.38 -14.02 20.91
C SER A 204 -23.55 -13.77 22.18
N ILE A 205 -22.25 -14.05 22.14
CA ILE A 205 -21.34 -13.81 23.28
C ILE A 205 -21.24 -12.31 23.56
N ARG A 206 -21.06 -11.50 22.53
CA ARG A 206 -21.01 -10.04 22.66
C ARG A 206 -22.28 -9.49 23.27
N ASN A 207 -23.43 -9.91 22.75
CA ASN A 207 -24.73 -9.43 23.24
C ASN A 207 -24.98 -9.86 24.68
N ALA A 208 -24.61 -11.10 25.07
CA ALA A 208 -24.68 -11.55 26.45
C ALA A 208 -23.76 -10.72 27.37
N TYR A 209 -22.55 -10.42 26.94
CA TYR A 209 -21.61 -9.57 27.68
C TYR A 209 -22.16 -8.14 27.83
N VAL A 210 -22.64 -7.53 26.76
CA VAL A 210 -23.23 -6.18 26.78
C VAL A 210 -24.45 -6.14 27.69
N ALA A 211 -25.32 -7.17 27.63
CA ALA A 211 -26.50 -7.25 28.51
C ALA A 211 -26.10 -7.31 30.00
N THR A 212 -25.02 -8.06 30.33
CA THR A 212 -24.47 -8.13 31.69
C THR A 212 -23.93 -6.76 32.12
N PHE A 213 -23.17 -6.12 31.24
CA PHE A 213 -22.58 -4.80 31.50
C PHE A 213 -23.65 -3.71 31.66
N MET A 214 -24.69 -3.74 30.84
CA MET A 214 -25.79 -2.77 30.90
C MET A 214 -26.73 -2.95 32.11
N THR A 215 -26.64 -4.05 32.85
CA THR A 215 -27.33 -4.24 34.12
C THR A 215 -26.58 -3.65 35.32
N ASP A 216 -25.26 -3.37 35.15
CA ASP A 216 -24.46 -2.72 36.18
C ASP A 216 -24.77 -1.22 36.21
N GLU A 217 -25.13 -0.71 37.39
CA GLU A 217 -25.49 0.70 37.59
C GLU A 217 -24.31 1.65 37.28
N SER A 218 -23.07 1.19 37.46
CA SER A 218 -21.86 1.92 37.09
C SER A 218 -21.69 2.11 35.58
N ALA A 219 -22.10 1.14 34.79
CA ALA A 219 -22.05 1.21 33.33
C ALA A 219 -23.11 2.16 32.74
N ARG A 220 -24.25 2.29 33.37
CA ARG A 220 -25.34 3.19 32.94
C ARG A 220 -24.98 4.67 33.05
N ASN A 221 -23.97 5.03 33.85
CA ASN A 221 -23.51 6.39 34.05
C ASN A 221 -22.47 6.83 33.02
N PHE A 222 -22.04 5.94 32.11
CA PHE A 222 -21.10 6.21 31.02
C PHE A 222 -21.76 6.28 29.64
N ALA A 223 -23.03 6.07 29.53
CA ALA A 223 -23.83 6.24 28.32
C ALA A 223 -24.58 7.57 28.42
#